data_03e24db4582c05cdde41699fa5eeb56d
#
_entry.id   03e24db4582c05cdde41699fa5eeb56d
#
_cell.length_a   1.000
_cell.length_b   1.000
_cell.length_c   1.000
_cell.angle_alpha   90.00
_cell.angle_beta   90.00
_cell.angle_gamma   90.00
#
_symmetry.space_group_name_H-M   'P 1'
#
loop_
_entity.id
_entity.type
_entity.pdbx_description
1 polymer ?
#
loop_
_entity_poly.entity_id
_entity_poly.type
_entity_poly.pdbx_seq_one_letter_code
_entity_poly.pdbx_strand_id
1 'polypeptide(L)'
;MKLFLLTNVAAFTPNSNLATWDSRATTTTISVTSLQSTVSKTSEMMKDMRDQMAENEDANYMMQALRGQGMNDDDNAAEGVEMRLVEEDLDGGSGLPYEYNPDALKAYFSSKPLVVLRRMAQVISVGGGFFAKSALDGILGNDDPDLEVKRTIELRNLITSLGPFYIKLGQALSIRPDVLSPRSMVELQKLCDKVPSYDTKIAFQTIEKELGKSVDELFSEITPEPVAAASLGQVYKATLRSSGDTVAVKTQRPGVLETVSLDLYLARELGLLARNFPALSDRLDAVALLDEFAFRFFQELDYNAECDNGIKIKEQMKVLPMVVIPSSEFQYSSLIFDTKIYSQY
;
A
#
# COMPACT_ATOMS: atom_id res chain seq x y z
N MET A 1 -14.66 9.68 -1.89
CA MET A 1 -14.68 8.38 -2.58
C MET A 1 -13.80 7.44 -1.76
N LYS A 2 -14.38 6.75 -0.76
CA LYS A 2 -13.65 5.98 0.26
C LYS A 2 -13.79 4.50 -0.05
N LEU A 3 -12.83 3.88 -0.75
CA LEU A 3 -12.77 2.41 -0.82
C LEU A 3 -11.39 1.92 -1.29
N PHE A 4 -10.35 2.06 -0.43
CA PHE A 4 -9.05 1.46 -0.70
C PHE A 4 -8.41 0.80 0.54
N LEU A 5 -9.21 0.32 1.48
CA LEU A 5 -8.70 -0.36 2.67
C LEU A 5 -9.51 -1.61 2.98
N LEU A 6 -9.41 -2.66 2.15
CA LEU A 6 -9.82 -4.01 2.54
C LEU A 6 -9.11 -5.08 1.67
N THR A 7 -7.79 -5.14 1.75
CA THR A 7 -7.03 -6.31 1.30
C THR A 7 -6.11 -6.81 2.41
N ASN A 8 -6.64 -7.11 3.58
CA ASN A 8 -5.98 -7.97 4.56
C ASN A 8 -6.98 -8.35 5.65
N VAL A 9 -7.92 -9.23 5.33
CA VAL A 9 -8.62 -10.00 6.36
C VAL A 9 -7.97 -11.36 6.40
N ALA A 10 -7.08 -11.55 7.38
CA ALA A 10 -6.59 -12.86 7.76
C ALA A 10 -7.77 -13.78 8.04
N ALA A 11 -7.81 -14.95 7.39
CA ALA A 11 -8.80 -15.97 7.63
C ALA A 11 -8.71 -16.45 9.09
N PHE A 12 -9.74 -16.13 9.87
CA PHE A 12 -9.95 -16.70 11.18
C PHE A 12 -10.54 -18.10 10.97
N THR A 13 -9.75 -19.15 11.18
CA THR A 13 -10.26 -20.52 11.26
C THR A 13 -10.93 -20.70 12.62
N PRO A 14 -12.22 -21.05 12.70
CA PRO A 14 -12.83 -21.37 13.98
C PRO A 14 -12.35 -22.73 14.45
N ASN A 15 -11.65 -22.73 15.57
CA ASN A 15 -11.26 -23.95 16.26
C ASN A 15 -12.51 -24.61 16.88
N SER A 16 -12.81 -25.81 16.45
CA SER A 16 -13.96 -26.62 16.91
C SER A 16 -13.68 -27.18 18.29
N ASN A 17 -14.14 -26.49 19.34
CA ASN A 17 -14.41 -27.10 20.63
C ASN A 17 -15.80 -26.63 21.08
N LEU A 18 -16.80 -27.48 20.79
CA LEU A 18 -18.14 -27.37 21.30
C LEU A 18 -18.15 -27.61 22.81
N ALA A 19 -18.21 -26.49 23.56
CA ALA A 19 -18.65 -26.57 24.96
C ALA A 19 -20.20 -26.65 24.96
N THR A 20 -20.74 -27.71 25.53
CA THR A 20 -22.16 -27.93 25.76
C THR A 20 -22.73 -26.83 26.64
N TRP A 21 -23.69 -26.09 26.14
CA TRP A 21 -24.46 -25.09 26.89
C TRP A 21 -25.48 -25.81 27.78
N ASP A 22 -25.34 -25.67 29.10
CA ASP A 22 -26.33 -26.10 30.07
C ASP A 22 -27.49 -25.10 30.10
N SER A 23 -28.70 -25.60 29.79
CA SER A 23 -29.92 -24.79 29.62
C SER A 23 -30.59 -24.46 30.98
N ARG A 24 -29.89 -23.71 31.85
CA ARG A 24 -30.46 -23.04 33.00
C ARG A 24 -30.21 -21.52 32.93
N ALA A 25 -30.75 -20.89 31.89
CA ALA A 25 -30.77 -19.44 31.84
C ALA A 25 -31.93 -18.93 32.71
N THR A 26 -31.62 -18.38 33.85
CA THR A 26 -32.51 -17.48 34.56
C THR A 26 -32.78 -16.26 33.65
N THR A 27 -34.02 -16.14 33.19
CA THR A 27 -34.48 -15.03 32.36
C THR A 27 -34.42 -13.75 33.20
N THR A 28 -33.31 -13.02 33.17
CA THR A 28 -33.24 -11.71 33.74
C THR A 28 -33.93 -10.74 32.77
N THR A 29 -35.14 -10.34 33.11
CA THR A 29 -35.91 -9.34 32.34
C THR A 29 -35.23 -8.00 32.52
N ILE A 30 -34.32 -7.66 31.58
CA ILE A 30 -33.71 -6.32 31.53
C ILE A 30 -34.78 -5.36 31.01
N SER A 31 -35.21 -4.40 31.82
CA SER A 31 -36.21 -3.41 31.41
C SER A 31 -35.62 -2.53 30.29
N VAL A 32 -36.45 -2.16 29.31
CA VAL A 32 -36.07 -1.24 28.22
C VAL A 32 -35.48 0.05 28.76
N THR A 33 -35.99 0.53 29.90
CA THR A 33 -35.51 1.72 30.59
C THR A 33 -34.08 1.58 31.13
N SER A 34 -33.69 0.40 31.62
CA SER A 34 -32.32 0.17 32.08
C SER A 34 -31.33 0.07 30.92
N LEU A 35 -31.73 -0.48 29.77
CA LEU A 35 -30.95 -0.49 28.55
C LEU A 35 -30.75 0.94 28.00
N GLN A 36 -31.83 1.75 27.96
CA GLN A 36 -31.75 3.15 27.52
C GLN A 36 -30.83 3.98 28.43
N SER A 37 -30.90 3.82 29.76
CA SER A 37 -30.03 4.51 30.69
C SER A 37 -28.56 4.08 30.55
N THR A 38 -28.30 2.81 30.27
CA THR A 38 -26.94 2.32 30.03
C THR A 38 -26.39 2.86 28.72
N VAL A 39 -27.17 2.86 27.64
CA VAL A 39 -26.78 3.42 26.34
C VAL A 39 -26.49 4.91 26.44
N SER A 40 -27.34 5.68 27.19
CA SER A 40 -27.11 7.11 27.43
C SER A 40 -25.82 7.36 28.17
N LYS A 41 -25.56 6.66 29.29
CA LYS A 41 -24.31 6.79 30.06
C LYS A 41 -23.08 6.41 29.24
N THR A 42 -23.16 5.35 28.44
CA THR A 42 -22.06 4.96 27.56
C THR A 42 -21.80 6.02 26.49
N SER A 43 -22.86 6.63 25.95
CA SER A 43 -22.75 7.72 24.98
C SER A 43 -22.12 8.98 25.57
N GLU A 44 -22.52 9.37 26.80
CA GLU A 44 -21.91 10.49 27.52
C GLU A 44 -20.43 10.21 27.84
N MET A 45 -20.12 9.03 28.35
CA MET A 45 -18.74 8.64 28.65
C MET A 45 -17.85 8.59 27.39
N MET A 46 -18.39 8.13 26.26
CA MET A 46 -17.71 8.21 24.97
C MET A 46 -17.50 9.65 24.50
N LYS A 47 -18.45 10.53 24.76
CA LYS A 47 -18.33 11.95 24.43
C LYS A 47 -17.25 12.61 25.28
N ASP A 48 -17.27 12.41 26.59
CA ASP A 48 -16.25 12.94 27.50
C ASP A 48 -14.84 12.42 27.16
N MET A 49 -14.72 11.13 26.86
CA MET A 49 -13.44 10.57 26.39
C MET A 49 -12.99 11.22 25.09
N ARG A 50 -13.90 11.47 24.16
CA ARG A 50 -13.58 12.15 22.90
C ARG A 50 -13.14 13.58 23.12
N ASP A 51 -13.81 14.32 24.00
CA ASP A 51 -13.50 15.71 24.31
C ASP A 51 -12.13 15.80 25.03
N GLN A 52 -11.84 14.89 25.97
CA GLN A 52 -10.52 14.77 26.59
C GLN A 52 -9.40 14.38 25.59
N MET A 53 -9.71 13.50 24.63
CA MET A 53 -8.76 13.16 23.57
C MET A 53 -8.53 14.32 22.60
N ALA A 54 -9.56 15.16 22.36
CA ALA A 54 -9.44 16.33 21.49
C ALA A 54 -8.58 17.45 22.11
N GLU A 55 -8.50 17.52 23.43
CA GLU A 55 -7.63 18.46 24.17
C GLU A 55 -6.16 18.01 24.19
N ASN A 56 -5.90 16.70 23.98
CA ASN A 56 -4.55 16.16 23.88
C ASN A 56 -4.10 16.12 22.42
N GLU A 57 -3.12 16.95 22.08
CA GLU A 57 -2.64 17.10 20.71
C GLU A 57 -2.16 15.76 20.10
N ASP A 58 -1.38 14.96 20.85
CA ASP A 58 -0.89 13.66 20.39
C ASP A 58 -2.01 12.63 20.22
N ALA A 59 -3.03 12.64 21.12
CA ALA A 59 -4.20 11.80 20.98
C ALA A 59 -5.03 12.19 19.75
N ASN A 60 -5.12 13.47 19.43
CA ASN A 60 -5.77 13.96 18.22
C ASN A 60 -5.04 13.50 16.95
N TYR A 61 -3.71 13.65 16.89
CA TYR A 61 -2.90 13.11 15.77
C TYR A 61 -3.04 11.59 15.65
N MET A 62 -3.06 10.85 16.78
CA MET A 62 -3.30 9.41 16.75
C MET A 62 -4.65 9.05 16.15
N MET A 63 -5.72 9.78 16.52
CA MET A 63 -7.06 9.58 15.96
C MET A 63 -7.13 9.96 14.49
N GLN A 64 -6.42 10.99 14.06
CA GLN A 64 -6.29 11.34 12.64
C GLN A 64 -5.58 10.24 11.86
N ALA A 65 -4.46 9.72 12.38
CA ALA A 65 -3.72 8.62 11.78
C ALA A 65 -4.59 7.36 11.66
N LEU A 66 -5.30 6.96 12.73
CA LEU A 66 -6.19 5.80 12.72
C LEU A 66 -7.39 5.95 11.77
N ARG A 67 -7.84 7.18 11.50
CA ARG A 67 -8.92 7.47 10.55
C ARG A 67 -8.41 7.64 9.11
N GLY A 68 -7.11 7.60 8.87
CA GLY A 68 -6.51 7.88 7.57
C GLY A 68 -6.73 9.33 7.10
N GLN A 69 -6.84 10.29 8.02
CA GLN A 69 -7.11 11.69 7.66
C GLN A 69 -5.92 12.37 7.00
N GLY A 70 -4.70 11.88 7.21
CA GLY A 70 -3.51 12.33 6.48
C GLY A 70 -3.59 12.10 4.97
N MET A 71 -4.48 11.22 4.51
CA MET A 71 -4.72 10.96 3.09
C MET A 71 -5.52 12.08 2.39
N ASN A 72 -6.27 12.89 3.14
CA ASN A 72 -7.19 13.90 2.58
C ASN A 72 -6.63 15.33 2.60
N ASP A 73 -5.42 15.55 3.11
CA ASP A 73 -4.80 16.88 3.10
C ASP A 73 -4.49 17.33 1.67
N ASP A 74 -4.90 18.55 1.31
CA ASP A 74 -4.74 19.12 -0.03
C ASP A 74 -3.30 19.51 -0.39
N ASP A 75 -2.34 19.24 0.48
CA ASP A 75 -0.92 19.48 0.20
C ASP A 75 -0.46 18.61 -0.98
N ASN A 76 0.16 19.23 -1.97
CA ASN A 76 0.83 18.56 -3.09
C ASN A 76 2.10 17.83 -2.62
N ALA A 77 1.94 16.85 -1.76
CA ALA A 77 3.01 16.17 -1.03
C ALA A 77 4.06 15.48 -1.93
N ALA A 78 3.67 15.14 -3.16
CA ALA A 78 4.54 14.51 -4.15
C ALA A 78 4.99 15.48 -5.27
N GLU A 79 4.60 16.77 -5.20
CA GLU A 79 4.94 17.73 -6.24
C GLU A 79 6.45 17.94 -6.30
N GLY A 80 7.02 17.73 -7.49
CA GLY A 80 8.46 17.88 -7.73
C GLY A 80 9.34 16.69 -7.32
N VAL A 81 8.76 15.60 -6.81
CA VAL A 81 9.51 14.36 -6.51
C VAL A 81 9.42 13.40 -7.71
N GLU A 82 10.54 13.14 -8.35
CA GLU A 82 10.63 12.18 -9.45
C GLU A 82 10.99 10.79 -8.91
N MET A 83 10.20 9.79 -9.32
CA MET A 83 10.44 8.38 -8.96
C MET A 83 11.50 7.78 -9.87
N ARG A 84 12.57 7.24 -9.30
CA ARG A 84 13.70 6.66 -10.01
C ARG A 84 13.56 5.16 -10.13
N LEU A 85 13.05 4.70 -11.26
CA LEU A 85 12.95 3.30 -11.61
C LEU A 85 14.22 2.81 -12.32
N VAL A 86 14.36 1.50 -12.43
CA VAL A 86 15.44 0.86 -13.18
C VAL A 86 14.93 0.65 -14.61
N GLU A 87 15.36 1.48 -15.55
CA GLU A 87 14.72 1.57 -16.87
C GLU A 87 15.36 0.75 -18.00
N GLU A 88 16.67 0.45 -17.95
CA GLU A 88 17.34 0.16 -19.23
C GLU A 88 18.10 -1.16 -19.36
N ASP A 89 18.44 -1.87 -18.30
CA ASP A 89 19.42 -2.96 -18.41
C ASP A 89 18.84 -4.37 -18.17
N LEU A 90 17.52 -4.54 -18.11
CA LEU A 90 16.87 -5.78 -17.66
C LEU A 90 16.10 -6.53 -18.77
N ASP A 91 16.40 -6.29 -20.04
CA ASP A 91 15.81 -7.01 -21.20
C ASP A 91 14.27 -7.13 -21.16
N GLY A 92 13.59 -6.09 -20.64
CA GLY A 92 12.14 -6.08 -20.45
C GLY A 92 11.66 -7.12 -19.43
N GLY A 93 12.49 -7.44 -18.43
CA GLY A 93 12.15 -8.39 -17.36
C GLY A 93 12.20 -9.87 -17.78
N SER A 94 12.67 -10.17 -19.01
CA SER A 94 12.76 -11.56 -19.45
C SER A 94 13.64 -12.39 -18.50
N GLY A 95 13.05 -13.44 -17.92
CA GLY A 95 13.72 -14.30 -16.94
C GLY A 95 13.51 -13.91 -15.47
N LEU A 96 12.83 -12.80 -15.17
CA LEU A 96 12.35 -12.52 -13.82
C LEU A 96 11.11 -13.36 -13.49
N PRO A 97 11.01 -13.93 -12.28
CA PRO A 97 9.81 -14.64 -11.87
C PRO A 97 8.68 -13.65 -11.63
N TYR A 98 7.45 -14.02 -11.99
CA TYR A 98 6.23 -13.29 -11.63
C TYR A 98 5.73 -13.63 -10.21
N GLU A 99 6.26 -14.67 -9.59
CA GLU A 99 6.04 -15.04 -8.20
C GLU A 99 7.33 -14.86 -7.40
N TYR A 100 7.20 -14.48 -6.13
CA TYR A 100 8.37 -14.29 -5.30
C TYR A 100 9.15 -15.60 -5.13
N ASN A 101 10.37 -15.62 -5.61
CA ASN A 101 11.32 -16.72 -5.45
C ASN A 101 12.72 -16.14 -5.20
N PRO A 102 13.20 -16.16 -3.95
CA PRO A 102 14.48 -15.55 -3.59
C PRO A 102 15.69 -16.19 -4.30
N ASP A 103 15.63 -17.50 -4.58
CA ASP A 103 16.73 -18.19 -5.26
C ASP A 103 16.77 -17.83 -6.74
N ALA A 104 15.62 -17.72 -7.39
CA ALA A 104 15.52 -17.27 -8.77
C ALA A 104 15.99 -15.79 -8.91
N LEU A 105 15.59 -14.90 -7.99
CA LEU A 105 16.07 -13.52 -7.96
C LEU A 105 17.59 -13.46 -7.78
N LYS A 106 18.14 -14.27 -6.88
CA LYS A 106 19.57 -14.35 -6.65
C LYS A 106 20.31 -14.84 -7.90
N ALA A 107 19.82 -15.87 -8.56
CA ALA A 107 20.42 -16.38 -9.79
C ALA A 107 20.40 -15.31 -10.90
N TYR A 108 19.27 -14.61 -11.06
CA TYR A 108 19.11 -13.56 -12.06
C TYR A 108 20.06 -12.38 -11.82
N PHE A 109 20.05 -11.79 -10.62
CA PHE A 109 20.86 -10.60 -10.31
C PHE A 109 22.33 -10.88 -10.10
N SER A 110 22.72 -12.11 -9.73
CA SER A 110 24.13 -12.52 -9.68
C SER A 110 24.81 -12.47 -11.06
N SER A 111 24.03 -12.60 -12.13
CA SER A 111 24.52 -12.47 -13.51
C SER A 111 24.63 -11.00 -13.97
N LYS A 112 24.07 -10.05 -13.23
CA LYS A 112 23.97 -8.62 -13.58
C LYS A 112 24.61 -7.69 -12.52
N PRO A 113 25.88 -7.87 -12.15
CA PRO A 113 26.48 -7.16 -11.00
C PRO A 113 26.55 -5.64 -11.18
N LEU A 114 26.63 -5.13 -12.41
CA LEU A 114 26.65 -3.69 -12.68
C LEU A 114 25.30 -3.04 -12.38
N VAL A 115 24.18 -3.71 -12.70
CA VAL A 115 22.84 -3.22 -12.39
C VAL A 115 22.64 -3.15 -10.87
N VAL A 116 23.06 -4.19 -10.16
CA VAL A 116 23.01 -4.26 -8.69
C VAL A 116 23.85 -3.14 -8.08
N LEU A 117 25.10 -2.95 -8.55
CA LEU A 117 25.99 -1.90 -8.03
C LEU A 117 25.44 -0.50 -8.30
N ARG A 118 24.91 -0.25 -9.50
CA ARG A 118 24.29 1.05 -9.87
C ARG A 118 23.13 1.37 -8.95
N ARG A 119 22.21 0.39 -8.73
CA ARG A 119 21.06 0.59 -7.83
C ARG A 119 21.48 0.82 -6.39
N MET A 120 22.43 0.04 -5.90
CA MET A 120 22.98 0.22 -4.57
C MET A 120 23.61 1.62 -4.40
N ALA A 121 24.40 2.08 -5.36
CA ALA A 121 24.97 3.43 -5.33
C ALA A 121 23.89 4.50 -5.38
N GLN A 122 22.82 4.31 -6.15
CA GLN A 122 21.66 5.22 -6.19
C GLN A 122 20.97 5.28 -4.82
N VAL A 123 20.66 4.16 -4.20
CA VAL A 123 20.02 4.10 -2.86
C VAL A 123 20.92 4.78 -1.82
N ILE A 124 22.23 4.52 -1.83
CA ILE A 124 23.19 5.15 -0.91
C ILE A 124 23.28 6.65 -1.17
N SER A 125 23.33 7.10 -2.41
CA SER A 125 23.45 8.54 -2.74
C SER A 125 22.22 9.34 -2.31
N VAL A 126 21.03 8.76 -2.46
CA VAL A 126 19.75 9.39 -2.08
C VAL A 126 19.55 9.31 -0.56
N GLY A 127 19.77 8.13 0.05
CA GLY A 127 19.51 7.87 1.46
C GLY A 127 20.62 8.37 2.40
N GLY A 128 21.90 8.37 1.94
CA GLY A 128 23.02 8.59 2.82
C GLY A 128 23.01 9.94 3.54
N GLY A 129 22.58 10.99 2.85
CA GLY A 129 22.45 12.34 3.44
C GLY A 129 21.38 12.39 4.55
N PHE A 130 20.25 11.72 4.33
CA PHE A 130 19.18 11.63 5.32
C PHE A 130 19.64 10.87 6.57
N PHE A 131 20.24 9.68 6.40
CA PHE A 131 20.72 8.88 7.52
C PHE A 131 21.82 9.57 8.31
N ALA A 132 22.74 10.29 7.64
CA ALA A 132 23.78 11.07 8.32
C ALA A 132 23.18 12.19 9.18
N LYS A 133 22.19 12.93 8.66
CA LYS A 133 21.50 13.97 9.41
C LYS A 133 20.74 13.41 10.61
N SER A 134 19.97 12.33 10.41
CA SER A 134 19.19 11.70 11.47
C SER A 134 20.07 11.12 12.58
N ALA A 135 21.24 10.55 12.21
CA ALA A 135 22.22 10.08 13.19
C ALA A 135 22.82 11.25 13.98
N LEU A 136 23.11 12.38 13.32
CA LEU A 136 23.63 13.57 13.99
C LEU A 136 22.60 14.16 14.96
N ASP A 137 21.33 14.26 14.56
CA ASP A 137 20.25 14.72 15.44
C ASP A 137 20.14 13.85 16.70
N GLY A 138 20.20 12.51 16.54
CA GLY A 138 20.20 11.58 17.67
C GLY A 138 21.41 11.73 18.61
N ILE A 139 22.61 11.96 18.06
CA ILE A 139 23.84 12.20 18.85
C ILE A 139 23.74 13.52 19.63
N LEU A 140 23.14 14.54 19.03
CA LEU A 140 22.99 15.87 19.64
C LEU A 140 21.82 15.93 20.64
N GLY A 141 21.01 14.88 20.76
CA GLY A 141 19.85 14.84 21.66
C GLY A 141 18.77 15.83 21.26
N ASN A 142 18.55 16.00 19.99
CA ASN A 142 17.64 17.01 19.44
C ASN A 142 16.21 16.41 19.35
N ASP A 143 15.47 16.40 20.47
CA ASP A 143 14.12 15.83 20.59
C ASP A 143 13.02 16.87 20.29
N ASP A 144 13.24 17.77 19.33
CA ASP A 144 12.27 18.76 18.90
C ASP A 144 11.16 18.10 18.01
N PRO A 145 9.87 18.15 18.41
CA PRO A 145 8.77 17.58 17.62
C PRO A 145 8.65 18.15 16.20
N ASP A 146 8.97 19.42 16.00
CA ASP A 146 8.93 20.05 14.68
C ASP A 146 10.08 19.54 13.79
N LEU A 147 11.24 19.27 14.38
CA LEU A 147 12.35 18.63 13.69
C LEU A 147 12.00 17.19 13.28
N GLU A 148 11.31 16.45 14.15
CA GLU A 148 10.84 15.09 13.83
C GLU A 148 9.92 15.10 12.60
N VAL A 149 8.91 15.97 12.57
CA VAL A 149 8.02 16.10 11.41
C VAL A 149 8.80 16.45 10.15
N LYS A 150 9.74 17.40 10.23
CA LYS A 150 10.60 17.77 9.10
C LYS A 150 11.42 16.58 8.59
N ARG A 151 11.99 15.76 9.48
CA ARG A 151 12.71 14.55 9.10
C ARG A 151 11.76 13.50 8.47
N THR A 152 10.53 13.41 8.95
CA THR A 152 9.53 12.52 8.35
C THR A 152 9.13 12.96 6.95
N ILE A 153 9.02 14.27 6.69
CA ILE A 153 8.80 14.81 5.34
C ILE A 153 10.00 14.46 4.42
N GLU A 154 11.24 14.68 4.91
CA GLU A 154 12.43 14.30 4.17
C GLU A 154 12.45 12.79 3.86
N LEU A 155 12.09 11.95 4.83
CA LEU A 155 11.97 10.49 4.67
C LEU A 155 10.91 10.12 3.65
N ARG A 156 9.71 10.72 3.71
CA ARG A 156 8.64 10.49 2.75
C ARG A 156 9.09 10.79 1.32
N ASN A 157 9.74 11.95 1.11
CA ASN A 157 10.23 12.36 -0.20
C ASN A 157 11.34 11.42 -0.70
N LEU A 158 12.23 10.99 0.19
CA LEU A 158 13.26 9.99 -0.10
C LEU A 158 12.65 8.67 -0.54
N ILE A 159 11.71 8.13 0.26
CA ILE A 159 10.95 6.90 -0.03
C ILE A 159 10.26 7.01 -1.39
N THR A 160 9.58 8.12 -1.67
CA THR A 160 8.90 8.35 -2.96
C THR A 160 9.88 8.33 -4.12
N SER A 161 11.05 8.96 -3.98
CA SER A 161 12.07 9.01 -5.03
C SER A 161 12.74 7.66 -5.30
N LEU A 162 12.83 6.78 -4.29
CA LEU A 162 13.42 5.46 -4.43
C LEU A 162 12.49 4.46 -5.13
N GLY A 163 11.17 4.65 -5.04
CA GLY A 163 10.21 3.88 -5.82
C GLY A 163 9.34 2.91 -5.03
N PRO A 164 8.64 2.00 -5.75
CA PRO A 164 7.51 1.24 -5.23
C PRO A 164 7.78 0.40 -3.99
N PHE A 165 8.93 -0.27 -3.93
CA PHE A 165 9.32 -1.08 -2.76
C PHE A 165 9.38 -0.23 -1.49
N TYR A 166 10.06 0.91 -1.55
CA TYR A 166 10.23 1.80 -0.41
C TYR A 166 8.91 2.48 -0.03
N ILE A 167 8.08 2.86 -1.03
CA ILE A 167 6.74 3.41 -0.78
C ILE A 167 5.88 2.41 -0.01
N LYS A 168 5.84 1.15 -0.41
CA LYS A 168 5.10 0.09 0.29
C LYS A 168 5.61 -0.14 1.70
N LEU A 169 6.92 -0.10 1.89
CA LEU A 169 7.53 -0.18 3.22
C LEU A 169 7.11 1.02 4.08
N GLY A 170 7.13 2.23 3.54
CA GLY A 170 6.66 3.44 4.22
C GLY A 170 5.17 3.40 4.56
N GLN A 171 4.33 2.88 3.65
CA GLN A 171 2.90 2.64 3.91
C GLN A 171 2.70 1.65 5.07
N ALA A 172 3.47 0.55 5.10
CA ALA A 172 3.41 -0.42 6.20
C ALA A 172 3.87 0.19 7.54
N LEU A 173 4.85 1.09 7.53
CA LEU A 173 5.30 1.82 8.72
C LEU A 173 4.28 2.86 9.19
N SER A 174 3.55 3.49 8.28
CA SER A 174 2.59 4.57 8.60
C SER A 174 1.43 4.15 9.53
N ILE A 175 1.22 2.86 9.75
CA ILE A 175 0.20 2.30 10.63
C ILE A 175 0.81 1.65 11.90
N ARG A 176 2.08 1.92 12.20
CA ARG A 176 2.84 1.30 13.31
C ARG A 176 3.12 2.31 14.43
N PRO A 177 2.18 2.46 15.40
CA PRO A 177 2.34 3.39 16.52
C PRO A 177 3.41 2.96 17.53
N ASP A 178 3.89 1.72 17.43
CA ASP A 178 5.02 1.19 18.20
C ASP A 178 6.39 1.62 17.65
N VAL A 179 6.43 2.14 16.43
CA VAL A 179 7.67 2.56 15.74
C VAL A 179 7.71 4.07 15.50
N LEU A 180 6.57 4.69 15.21
CA LEU A 180 6.46 6.09 14.80
C LEU A 180 5.59 6.89 15.75
N SER A 181 5.92 8.17 15.92
CA SER A 181 5.01 9.10 16.59
C SER A 181 3.74 9.32 15.77
N PRO A 182 2.62 9.74 16.41
CA PRO A 182 1.37 10.01 15.72
C PRO A 182 1.50 11.02 14.59
N ARG A 183 2.31 12.07 14.76
CA ARG A 183 2.57 13.09 13.74
C ARG A 183 3.30 12.52 12.53
N SER A 184 4.31 11.68 12.78
CA SER A 184 5.05 10.97 11.73
C SER A 184 4.17 9.97 10.97
N MET A 185 3.24 9.28 11.67
CA MET A 185 2.27 8.38 11.03
C MET A 185 1.37 9.12 10.03
N VAL A 186 0.78 10.27 10.41
CA VAL A 186 -0.07 11.09 9.54
C VAL A 186 0.71 11.54 8.29
N GLU A 187 1.96 11.93 8.46
CA GLU A 187 2.79 12.36 7.35
C GLU A 187 3.12 11.23 6.36
N LEU A 188 3.47 10.03 6.87
CA LEU A 188 3.74 8.88 6.01
C LEU A 188 2.49 8.28 5.36
N GLN A 189 1.29 8.50 5.92
CA GLN A 189 0.04 8.09 5.28
C GLN A 189 -0.21 8.77 3.92
N LYS A 190 0.40 9.94 3.69
CA LYS A 190 0.37 10.62 2.39
C LYS A 190 0.96 9.75 1.26
N LEU A 191 1.80 8.76 1.58
CA LEU A 191 2.30 7.76 0.61
C LEU A 191 1.19 6.87 0.01
N CYS A 192 0.00 6.82 0.63
CA CYS A 192 -1.10 6.00 0.13
C CYS A 192 -1.78 6.62 -1.11
N ASP A 193 -1.87 7.97 -1.17
CA ASP A 193 -2.66 8.67 -2.18
C ASP A 193 -1.84 9.65 -3.04
N LYS A 194 -0.68 10.08 -2.54
CA LYS A 194 0.11 11.16 -3.14
C LYS A 194 1.43 10.64 -3.71
N VAL A 195 1.31 9.77 -4.72
CA VAL A 195 2.44 9.22 -5.47
C VAL A 195 2.45 9.86 -6.86
N PRO A 196 3.63 10.27 -7.40
CA PRO A 196 3.73 10.87 -8.72
C PRO A 196 3.17 9.95 -9.80
N SER A 197 2.38 10.51 -10.72
CA SER A 197 1.98 9.82 -11.95
C SER A 197 3.17 9.69 -12.91
N TYR A 198 3.04 8.80 -13.89
CA TYR A 198 3.95 8.70 -15.02
C TYR A 198 3.24 9.12 -16.32
N ASP A 199 3.99 9.31 -17.40
CA ASP A 199 3.48 9.83 -18.66
C ASP A 199 2.30 8.98 -19.20
N THR A 200 1.17 9.64 -19.45
CA THR A 200 -0.05 9.03 -20.01
C THR A 200 0.21 8.32 -21.34
N LYS A 201 1.14 8.83 -22.16
CA LYS A 201 1.48 8.18 -23.44
C LYS A 201 2.04 6.77 -23.21
N ILE A 202 2.87 6.60 -22.20
CA ILE A 202 3.44 5.30 -21.84
C ILE A 202 2.33 4.37 -21.32
N ALA A 203 1.39 4.90 -20.53
CA ALA A 203 0.23 4.13 -20.06
C ALA A 203 -0.61 3.62 -21.24
N PHE A 204 -0.92 4.48 -22.19
CA PHE A 204 -1.71 4.11 -23.36
C PHE A 204 -0.99 3.11 -24.27
N GLN A 205 0.30 3.28 -24.50
CA GLN A 205 1.11 2.29 -25.20
C GLN A 205 1.12 0.92 -24.50
N THR A 206 1.13 0.92 -23.19
CA THR A 206 1.02 -0.33 -22.40
C THR A 206 -0.33 -1.00 -22.64
N ILE A 207 -1.44 -0.24 -22.59
CA ILE A 207 -2.79 -0.75 -22.87
C ILE A 207 -2.85 -1.37 -24.28
N GLU A 208 -2.38 -0.64 -25.27
CA GLU A 208 -2.39 -1.09 -26.67
C GLU A 208 -1.55 -2.34 -26.91
N LYS A 209 -0.38 -2.39 -26.30
CA LYS A 209 0.53 -3.56 -26.36
C LYS A 209 -0.09 -4.81 -25.72
N GLU A 210 -0.71 -4.65 -24.55
CA GLU A 210 -1.27 -5.77 -23.78
C GLU A 210 -2.57 -6.31 -24.41
N LEU A 211 -3.42 -5.42 -24.90
CA LEU A 211 -4.73 -5.80 -25.42
C LEU A 211 -4.76 -5.98 -26.96
N GLY A 212 -3.68 -5.60 -27.64
CA GLY A 212 -3.56 -5.73 -29.10
C GLY A 212 -4.55 -4.88 -29.90
N LYS A 213 -5.12 -3.82 -29.28
CA LYS A 213 -6.07 -2.88 -29.87
C LYS A 213 -5.70 -1.46 -29.45
N SER A 214 -6.02 -0.48 -30.30
CA SER A 214 -5.80 0.91 -29.94
C SER A 214 -6.75 1.37 -28.82
N VAL A 215 -6.33 2.39 -28.08
CA VAL A 215 -7.15 3.00 -27.02
C VAL A 215 -8.50 3.46 -27.58
N ASP A 216 -8.51 4.04 -28.79
CA ASP A 216 -9.73 4.50 -29.44
C ASP A 216 -10.68 3.37 -29.90
N GLU A 217 -10.15 2.16 -30.15
CA GLU A 217 -10.97 0.98 -30.44
C GLU A 217 -11.62 0.40 -29.18
N LEU A 218 -10.94 0.50 -28.05
CA LEU A 218 -11.40 -0.03 -26.75
C LEU A 218 -12.40 0.91 -26.08
N PHE A 219 -12.09 2.21 -26.06
CA PHE A 219 -12.84 3.20 -25.32
C PHE A 219 -13.43 4.26 -26.25
N SER A 220 -14.67 4.66 -25.99
CA SER A 220 -15.28 5.82 -26.65
C SER A 220 -14.78 7.13 -26.05
N GLU A 221 -14.38 7.10 -24.78
CA GLU A 221 -13.82 8.22 -24.03
C GLU A 221 -12.87 7.67 -22.96
N ILE A 222 -11.74 8.34 -22.75
CA ILE A 222 -10.80 8.08 -21.66
C ILE A 222 -10.21 9.41 -21.18
N THR A 223 -10.00 9.57 -19.87
CA THR A 223 -9.43 10.81 -19.33
C THR A 223 -7.99 11.00 -19.82
N PRO A 224 -7.62 12.24 -20.22
CA PRO A 224 -6.26 12.54 -20.72
C PRO A 224 -5.19 12.47 -19.63
N GLU A 225 -5.59 12.63 -18.37
CA GLU A 225 -4.75 12.53 -17.18
C GLU A 225 -5.30 11.45 -16.25
N PRO A 226 -4.45 10.78 -15.47
CA PRO A 226 -4.91 9.79 -14.51
C PRO A 226 -5.78 10.45 -13.42
N VAL A 227 -6.86 9.80 -13.04
CA VAL A 227 -7.73 10.22 -11.94
C VAL A 227 -7.13 9.85 -10.57
N ALA A 228 -6.20 8.92 -10.55
CA ALA A 228 -5.43 8.53 -9.35
C ALA A 228 -4.11 7.88 -9.76
N ALA A 229 -3.08 8.08 -8.94
CA ALA A 229 -1.79 7.41 -9.08
C ALA A 229 -1.39 6.72 -7.76
N ALA A 230 -0.80 5.54 -7.89
CA ALA A 230 -0.31 4.73 -6.78
C ALA A 230 1.13 4.25 -7.05
N SER A 231 1.75 3.59 -6.07
CA SER A 231 3.13 3.12 -6.20
C SER A 231 3.34 2.17 -7.37
N LEU A 232 2.37 1.30 -7.66
CA LEU A 232 2.47 0.26 -8.68
C LEU A 232 1.86 0.64 -10.03
N GLY A 233 1.03 1.69 -10.08
CA GLY A 233 0.34 2.06 -11.31
C GLY A 233 -0.52 3.30 -11.17
N GLN A 234 -1.32 3.56 -12.18
CA GLN A 234 -2.26 4.69 -12.17
C GLN A 234 -3.59 4.29 -12.81
N VAL A 235 -4.62 5.08 -12.53
CA VAL A 235 -6.00 4.76 -12.88
C VAL A 235 -6.58 5.88 -13.74
N TYR A 236 -7.24 5.49 -14.81
CA TYR A 236 -8.00 6.37 -15.69
C TYR A 236 -9.49 6.07 -15.59
N LYS A 237 -10.33 7.06 -15.83
CA LYS A 237 -11.76 6.86 -16.07
C LYS A 237 -11.99 6.76 -17.55
N ALA A 238 -12.69 5.72 -17.99
CA ALA A 238 -13.01 5.50 -19.39
C ALA A 238 -14.45 5.04 -19.59
N THR A 239 -14.92 5.08 -20.84
CA THR A 239 -16.20 4.50 -21.26
C THR A 239 -15.92 3.43 -22.30
N LEU A 240 -16.31 2.18 -22.02
CA LEU A 240 -16.14 1.07 -22.95
C LEU A 240 -16.95 1.31 -24.23
N ARG A 241 -16.31 1.16 -25.39
CA ARG A 241 -16.99 1.32 -26.67
C ARG A 241 -17.99 0.18 -26.94
N SER A 242 -17.74 -1.00 -26.40
CA SER A 242 -18.55 -2.21 -26.60
C SER A 242 -19.90 -2.15 -25.91
N SER A 243 -19.95 -1.64 -24.66
CA SER A 243 -21.15 -1.66 -23.80
C SER A 243 -21.66 -0.27 -23.43
N GLY A 244 -20.81 0.76 -23.52
CA GLY A 244 -21.11 2.11 -23.04
C GLY A 244 -20.94 2.26 -21.52
N ASP A 245 -20.42 1.25 -20.83
CA ASP A 245 -20.23 1.28 -19.39
C ASP A 245 -19.04 2.18 -19.00
N THR A 246 -19.21 2.90 -17.90
CA THR A 246 -18.10 3.66 -17.29
C THR A 246 -17.23 2.71 -16.47
N VAL A 247 -15.93 2.74 -16.74
CA VAL A 247 -14.95 1.85 -16.12
C VAL A 247 -13.78 2.63 -15.52
N ALA A 248 -13.15 2.04 -14.50
CA ALA A 248 -11.81 2.44 -14.08
C ALA A 248 -10.78 1.52 -14.72
N VAL A 249 -9.83 2.13 -15.40
CA VAL A 249 -8.77 1.47 -16.14
C VAL A 249 -7.48 1.64 -15.35
N LYS A 250 -6.96 0.55 -14.77
CA LYS A 250 -5.74 0.55 -13.96
C LYS A 250 -4.60 0.00 -14.80
N THR A 251 -3.54 0.79 -14.96
CA THR A 251 -2.33 0.41 -15.69
C THR A 251 -1.15 0.32 -14.75
N GLN A 252 -0.35 -0.73 -14.89
CA GLN A 252 0.85 -0.89 -14.09
C GLN A 252 1.96 0.04 -14.59
N ARG A 253 2.77 0.52 -13.65
CA ARG A 253 3.93 1.36 -13.94
C ARG A 253 5.00 0.55 -14.67
N PRO A 254 5.54 1.03 -15.80
CA PRO A 254 6.61 0.34 -16.53
C PRO A 254 7.83 0.09 -15.64
N GLY A 255 8.49 -1.05 -15.79
CA GLY A 255 9.70 -1.40 -15.04
C GLY A 255 9.48 -1.63 -13.54
N VAL A 256 8.22 -1.73 -13.08
CA VAL A 256 7.92 -1.93 -11.65
C VAL A 256 8.37 -3.30 -11.16
N LEU A 257 8.16 -4.37 -11.94
CA LEU A 257 8.58 -5.72 -11.58
C LEU A 257 10.09 -5.79 -11.41
N GLU A 258 10.83 -5.22 -12.36
CA GLU A 258 12.29 -5.19 -12.38
C GLU A 258 12.84 -4.43 -11.19
N THR A 259 12.30 -3.22 -10.95
CA THR A 259 12.74 -2.36 -9.86
C THR A 259 12.46 -3.00 -8.49
N VAL A 260 11.25 -3.51 -8.29
CA VAL A 260 10.84 -4.17 -7.04
C VAL A 260 11.67 -5.43 -6.79
N SER A 261 11.87 -6.25 -7.81
CA SER A 261 12.69 -7.46 -7.72
C SER A 261 14.13 -7.16 -7.32
N LEU A 262 14.72 -6.12 -7.90
CA LEU A 262 16.08 -5.69 -7.58
C LEU A 262 16.17 -5.14 -6.15
N ASP A 263 15.24 -4.29 -5.75
CA ASP A 263 15.23 -3.70 -4.41
C ASP A 263 15.02 -4.76 -3.32
N LEU A 264 14.12 -5.74 -3.55
CA LEU A 264 13.92 -6.89 -2.66
C LEU A 264 15.17 -7.77 -2.57
N TYR A 265 15.84 -8.03 -3.72
CA TYR A 265 17.09 -8.75 -3.73
C TYR A 265 18.16 -8.03 -2.90
N LEU A 266 18.34 -6.72 -3.10
CA LEU A 266 19.29 -5.91 -2.33
C LEU A 266 18.96 -5.89 -0.83
N ALA A 267 17.70 -5.68 -0.47
CA ALA A 267 17.25 -5.68 0.93
C ALA A 267 17.50 -7.04 1.59
N ARG A 268 17.24 -8.14 0.86
CA ARG A 268 17.46 -9.49 1.37
C ARG A 268 18.95 -9.81 1.56
N GLU A 269 19.81 -9.45 0.62
CA GLU A 269 21.26 -9.63 0.78
C GLU A 269 21.81 -8.81 1.96
N LEU A 270 21.31 -7.57 2.16
CA LEU A 270 21.62 -6.78 3.35
C LEU A 270 21.12 -7.44 4.65
N GLY A 271 19.90 -8.01 4.65
CA GLY A 271 19.37 -8.76 5.77
C GLY A 271 20.20 -10.00 6.12
N LEU A 272 20.66 -10.73 5.11
CA LEU A 272 21.57 -11.89 5.28
C LEU A 272 22.92 -11.45 5.84
N LEU A 273 23.45 -10.32 5.38
CA LEU A 273 24.69 -9.75 5.94
C LEU A 273 24.51 -9.34 7.40
N ALA A 274 23.38 -8.73 7.74
CA ALA A 274 23.04 -8.28 9.09
C ALA A 274 22.97 -9.45 10.10
N ARG A 275 22.67 -10.67 9.67
CA ARG A 275 22.71 -11.87 10.54
C ARG A 275 24.08 -12.13 11.17
N ASN A 276 25.16 -11.61 10.58
CA ASN A 276 26.51 -11.75 11.13
C ASN A 276 26.76 -10.79 12.33
N PHE A 277 25.80 -9.88 12.62
CA PHE A 277 25.90 -8.91 13.71
C PHE A 277 24.84 -9.23 14.77
N PRO A 278 25.21 -9.88 15.92
CA PRO A 278 24.25 -10.32 16.94
C PRO A 278 23.34 -9.20 17.45
N ALA A 279 23.87 -7.98 17.60
CA ALA A 279 23.10 -6.82 18.04
C ALA A 279 21.89 -6.49 17.14
N LEU A 280 21.92 -6.90 15.86
CA LEU A 280 20.86 -6.69 14.89
C LEU A 280 19.98 -7.94 14.70
N SER A 281 20.54 -9.14 14.85
CA SER A 281 19.86 -10.40 14.55
C SER A 281 19.08 -11.00 15.74
N ASP A 282 19.47 -10.68 16.99
CA ASP A 282 18.90 -11.32 18.19
C ASP A 282 17.44 -10.94 18.47
N ARG A 283 16.94 -9.84 17.89
CA ARG A 283 15.61 -9.31 18.17
C ARG A 283 14.56 -9.61 17.09
N LEU A 284 14.99 -9.80 15.85
CA LEU A 284 14.08 -9.95 14.70
C LEU A 284 14.76 -10.68 13.57
N ASP A 285 14.13 -11.74 13.05
CA ASP A 285 14.53 -12.33 11.76
C ASP A 285 14.06 -11.43 10.60
N ALA A 286 14.87 -10.41 10.31
CA ALA A 286 14.59 -9.44 9.27
C ALA A 286 14.43 -10.10 7.89
N VAL A 287 15.14 -11.21 7.61
CA VAL A 287 15.03 -11.92 6.33
C VAL A 287 13.69 -12.63 6.20
N ALA A 288 13.24 -13.33 7.25
CA ALA A 288 11.93 -13.99 7.22
C ALA A 288 10.78 -12.97 7.08
N LEU A 289 10.88 -11.84 7.79
CA LEU A 289 9.90 -10.75 7.65
C LEU A 289 9.90 -10.16 6.25
N LEU A 290 11.07 -9.94 5.67
CA LEU A 290 11.21 -9.43 4.30
C LEU A 290 10.68 -10.42 3.27
N ASP A 291 10.94 -11.72 3.44
CA ASP A 291 10.47 -12.76 2.53
C ASP A 291 8.93 -12.84 2.55
N GLU A 292 8.28 -12.73 3.73
CA GLU A 292 6.81 -12.65 3.85
C GLU A 292 6.25 -11.37 3.20
N PHE A 293 6.89 -10.23 3.44
CA PHE A 293 6.52 -8.97 2.79
C PHE A 293 6.65 -9.06 1.27
N ALA A 294 7.75 -9.63 0.77
CA ALA A 294 8.02 -9.80 -0.65
C ALA A 294 6.98 -10.72 -1.32
N PHE A 295 6.63 -11.83 -0.66
CA PHE A 295 5.59 -12.73 -1.16
C PHE A 295 4.26 -11.99 -1.38
N ARG A 296 3.82 -11.19 -0.42
CA ARG A 296 2.59 -10.40 -0.54
C ARG A 296 2.72 -9.30 -1.58
N PHE A 297 3.88 -8.68 -1.67
CA PHE A 297 4.13 -7.63 -2.65
C PHE A 297 4.02 -8.16 -4.08
N PHE A 298 4.58 -9.34 -4.37
CA PHE A 298 4.46 -9.97 -5.68
C PHE A 298 3.02 -10.32 -6.04
N GLN A 299 2.19 -10.69 -5.06
CA GLN A 299 0.75 -10.89 -5.29
C GLN A 299 0.02 -9.61 -5.71
N GLU A 300 0.49 -8.42 -5.28
CA GLU A 300 -0.07 -7.13 -5.72
C GLU A 300 0.38 -6.74 -7.14
N LEU A 301 1.45 -7.32 -7.66
CA LEU A 301 1.90 -7.11 -9.04
C LEU A 301 1.08 -7.90 -10.05
N ASP A 302 0.37 -8.94 -9.61
CA ASP A 302 -0.49 -9.76 -10.46
C ASP A 302 -1.93 -9.22 -10.44
N TYR A 303 -2.29 -8.46 -11.47
CA TYR A 303 -3.63 -7.90 -11.60
C TYR A 303 -4.70 -8.95 -11.93
N ASN A 304 -4.35 -10.11 -12.49
CA ASN A 304 -5.30 -11.22 -12.64
C ASN A 304 -5.69 -11.77 -11.27
N ALA A 305 -4.73 -11.92 -10.36
CA ALA A 305 -5.01 -12.30 -8.97
C ALA A 305 -5.88 -11.25 -8.25
N GLU A 306 -5.69 -9.95 -8.54
CA GLU A 306 -6.57 -8.88 -8.02
C GLU A 306 -8.01 -9.03 -8.53
N CYS A 307 -8.20 -9.33 -9.83
CA CYS A 307 -9.52 -9.63 -10.41
C CYS A 307 -10.19 -10.82 -9.73
N ASP A 308 -9.49 -11.94 -9.60
CA ASP A 308 -9.99 -13.15 -8.94
C ASP A 308 -10.42 -12.88 -7.50
N ASN A 309 -9.63 -12.12 -6.75
CA ASN A 309 -9.96 -11.70 -5.39
C ASN A 309 -11.18 -10.79 -5.35
N GLY A 310 -11.33 -9.89 -6.31
CA GLY A 310 -12.52 -9.05 -6.49
C GLY A 310 -13.79 -9.88 -6.65
N ILE A 311 -13.74 -10.92 -7.49
CA ILE A 311 -14.88 -11.84 -7.70
C ILE A 311 -15.21 -12.60 -6.43
N LYS A 312 -14.21 -13.15 -5.72
CA LYS A 312 -14.42 -13.86 -4.45
C LYS A 312 -15.06 -12.95 -3.40
N ILE A 313 -14.58 -11.72 -3.26
CA ILE A 313 -15.15 -10.73 -2.32
C ILE A 313 -16.58 -10.39 -2.71
N LYS A 314 -16.84 -10.17 -4.01
CA LYS A 314 -18.19 -9.88 -4.51
C LYS A 314 -19.19 -10.98 -4.14
N GLU A 315 -18.79 -12.24 -4.28
CA GLU A 315 -19.62 -13.40 -3.90
C GLU A 315 -19.86 -13.45 -2.39
N GLN A 316 -18.81 -13.27 -1.57
CA GLN A 316 -18.92 -13.29 -0.11
C GLN A 316 -19.76 -12.13 0.44
N MET A 317 -19.72 -10.97 -0.19
CA MET A 317 -20.43 -9.77 0.26
C MET A 317 -21.89 -9.70 -0.22
N LYS A 318 -22.39 -10.66 -1.00
CA LYS A 318 -23.81 -10.72 -1.42
C LYS A 318 -24.80 -10.72 -0.25
N VAL A 319 -24.36 -11.16 0.93
CA VAL A 319 -25.17 -11.15 2.16
C VAL A 319 -25.36 -9.75 2.75
N LEU A 320 -24.59 -8.78 2.28
CA LEU A 320 -24.60 -7.38 2.73
C LEU A 320 -25.05 -6.46 1.59
N PRO A 321 -26.35 -6.21 1.42
CA PRO A 321 -26.89 -5.48 0.25
C PRO A 321 -26.42 -4.02 0.15
N MET A 322 -25.87 -3.47 1.24
CA MET A 322 -25.30 -2.11 1.25
C MET A 322 -23.85 -2.05 0.74
N VAL A 323 -23.21 -3.21 0.49
CA VAL A 323 -21.83 -3.29 0.00
C VAL A 323 -21.86 -3.52 -1.50
N VAL A 324 -21.31 -2.57 -2.26
CA VAL A 324 -21.18 -2.67 -3.70
C VAL A 324 -19.73 -2.97 -4.05
N ILE A 325 -19.50 -4.12 -4.70
CA ILE A 325 -18.19 -4.52 -5.22
C ILE A 325 -18.24 -4.38 -6.74
N PRO A 326 -17.33 -3.58 -7.36
CA PRO A 326 -17.27 -3.44 -8.80
C PRO A 326 -16.95 -4.78 -9.48
N SER A 327 -17.42 -4.95 -10.70
CA SER A 327 -17.08 -6.13 -11.52
C SER A 327 -15.75 -5.88 -12.22
N SER A 328 -14.91 -6.89 -12.31
CA SER A 328 -13.71 -6.88 -13.16
C SER A 328 -14.04 -7.47 -14.53
N GLU A 329 -13.53 -6.83 -15.59
CA GLU A 329 -13.71 -7.27 -16.97
C GLU A 329 -12.48 -8.03 -17.46
N PHE A 330 -12.46 -9.35 -17.27
CA PHE A 330 -11.33 -10.21 -17.65
C PHE A 330 -10.91 -10.12 -19.11
N GLN A 331 -11.86 -9.88 -20.04
CA GLN A 331 -11.54 -9.73 -21.46
C GLN A 331 -10.67 -8.49 -21.75
N TYR A 332 -10.56 -7.57 -20.79
CA TYR A 332 -9.75 -6.36 -20.83
C TYR A 332 -8.77 -6.32 -19.65
N SER A 333 -8.31 -7.47 -19.16
CA SER A 333 -7.35 -7.57 -18.06
C SER A 333 -6.18 -8.46 -18.44
N SER A 334 -5.00 -8.12 -17.96
CA SER A 334 -3.76 -8.89 -18.09
C SER A 334 -2.96 -8.81 -16.79
N LEU A 335 -1.77 -9.40 -16.74
CA LEU A 335 -0.89 -9.29 -15.56
C LEU A 335 -0.57 -7.85 -15.16
N ILE A 336 -0.54 -6.92 -16.13
CA ILE A 336 -0.14 -5.52 -15.90
C ILE A 336 -1.24 -4.51 -16.20
N PHE A 337 -2.46 -4.99 -16.46
CA PHE A 337 -3.62 -4.15 -16.79
C PHE A 337 -4.90 -4.73 -16.23
N ASP A 338 -5.73 -3.91 -15.57
CA ASP A 338 -7.02 -4.29 -15.00
C ASP A 338 -8.11 -3.25 -15.33
N THR A 339 -9.30 -3.74 -15.71
CA THR A 339 -10.46 -2.91 -15.98
C THR A 339 -11.60 -3.28 -15.04
N LYS A 340 -12.04 -2.32 -14.23
CA LYS A 340 -13.16 -2.48 -13.30
C LYS A 340 -14.36 -1.65 -13.72
N ILE A 341 -15.51 -2.29 -13.87
CA ILE A 341 -16.77 -1.61 -14.14
C ILE A 341 -17.34 -1.07 -12.81
N TYR A 342 -17.58 0.23 -12.78
CA TYR A 342 -18.38 0.87 -11.76
C TYR A 342 -19.78 1.09 -12.31
N SER A 343 -20.75 0.23 -11.94
CA SER A 343 -22.15 0.53 -12.21
C SER A 343 -22.53 1.81 -11.45
N GLN A 344 -22.98 2.82 -12.20
CA GLN A 344 -23.61 3.99 -11.60
C GLN A 344 -24.94 3.53 -10.97
N TYR A 345 -25.07 3.71 -9.66
CA TYR A 345 -26.35 3.75 -8.96
C TYR A 345 -26.72 5.19 -8.69
#